data_6f7aed68d97d2142fdd3a5715f0b830b
#
_entry.id   6f7aed68d97d2142fdd3a5715f0b830b
#
_cell.length_a   1.000
_cell.length_b   1.000
_cell.length_c   1.000
_cell.angle_alpha   90.00
_cell.angle_beta   90.00
_cell.angle_gamma   90.00
#
_symmetry.space_group_name_H-M   'P 1'
#
loop_
_entity.id
_entity.type
_entity.pdbx_description
1 polymer ?
#
loop_
_entity_poly.entity_id
_entity_poly.type
_entity_poly.pdbx_seq_one_letter_code
_entity_poly.pdbx_strand_id
1 'polypeptide(L)'
;MNLSNKNRKVRGFTLVELIVVVALIGIVAAILLPKLLGNTNPAKATLLSRTSTSMVQAINLIAMECGVSTTINGSVIPAGGKNLADVLFEGESAVAPAKQSCYRRAGVLPMRDSVARAGTGWEVGGFPVTVSGGGSSKISISYANVPNEVVLPAAQPYTAGMIQLAASDTTSDVVNYSVESGGNRTLTYKLN
;
A
#
# COMPACT_ATOMS: atom_id res chain seq x y z
N MET A 1 -13.02 71.32 8.30
CA MET A 1 -12.53 69.99 8.66
C MET A 1 -11.65 69.50 7.52
N ASN A 2 -10.33 69.57 7.70
CA ASN A 2 -9.38 69.32 6.58
C ASN A 2 -8.75 67.94 6.75
N LEU A 3 -9.23 66.95 5.97
CA LEU A 3 -8.70 65.60 6.01
C LEU A 3 -7.38 65.53 5.24
N SER A 4 -6.29 65.57 5.95
CA SER A 4 -4.95 65.37 5.40
C SER A 4 -4.81 63.93 4.90
N ASN A 5 -4.84 63.75 3.59
CA ASN A 5 -4.64 62.47 2.92
C ASN A 5 -3.14 62.11 2.93
N LYS A 6 -2.72 61.31 3.91
CA LYS A 6 -1.35 60.89 4.09
C LYS A 6 -1.03 59.80 3.05
N ASN A 7 -0.48 60.19 1.90
CA ASN A 7 0.02 59.28 0.87
C ASN A 7 1.09 58.35 1.44
N ARG A 8 0.72 57.12 1.78
CA ARG A 8 1.63 56.02 2.11
C ARG A 8 2.41 55.65 0.83
N LYS A 9 3.69 55.95 0.78
CA LYS A 9 4.59 55.45 -0.27
C LYS A 9 4.67 53.96 -0.14
N VAL A 10 4.08 53.24 -1.07
CA VAL A 10 4.21 51.77 -1.21
C VAL A 10 5.61 51.53 -1.76
N ARG A 11 6.46 50.91 -0.98
CA ARG A 11 7.80 50.46 -1.46
C ARG A 11 7.58 49.27 -2.37
N GLY A 12 7.91 49.42 -3.64
CA GLY A 12 7.95 48.32 -4.60
C GLY A 12 9.22 47.46 -4.40
N PHE A 13 9.13 46.18 -4.69
CA PHE A 13 10.30 45.29 -4.73
C PHE A 13 11.24 45.71 -5.84
N THR A 14 12.56 45.70 -5.57
CA THR A 14 13.54 45.91 -6.62
C THR A 14 13.72 44.64 -7.46
N LEU A 15 14.10 44.83 -8.73
CA LEU A 15 14.36 43.70 -9.66
C LEU A 15 15.50 42.80 -9.11
N VAL A 16 16.48 43.42 -8.40
CA VAL A 16 17.60 42.69 -7.78
C VAL A 16 17.12 41.80 -6.64
N GLU A 17 16.20 42.27 -5.78
CA GLU A 17 15.63 41.45 -4.70
C GLU A 17 14.90 40.23 -5.26
N LEU A 18 14.16 40.38 -6.36
CA LEU A 18 13.48 39.24 -7.00
C LEU A 18 14.47 38.22 -7.55
N ILE A 19 15.52 38.67 -8.26
CA ILE A 19 16.53 37.77 -8.83
C ILE A 19 17.28 37.00 -7.73
N VAL A 20 17.65 37.64 -6.64
CA VAL A 20 18.34 37.01 -5.50
C VAL A 20 17.44 35.93 -4.87
N VAL A 21 16.16 36.22 -4.66
CA VAL A 21 15.22 35.24 -4.07
C VAL A 21 15.05 34.03 -4.98
N VAL A 22 14.85 34.24 -6.30
CA VAL A 22 14.70 33.12 -7.24
C VAL A 22 15.99 32.29 -7.33
N ALA A 23 17.16 32.92 -7.30
CA ALA A 23 18.45 32.21 -7.28
C ALA A 23 18.61 31.35 -6.01
N LEU A 24 18.26 31.87 -4.84
CA LEU A 24 18.32 31.11 -3.59
C LEU A 24 17.35 29.93 -3.59
N ILE A 25 16.11 30.13 -4.05
CA ILE A 25 15.12 29.04 -4.20
C ILE A 25 15.65 27.99 -5.18
N GLY A 26 16.24 28.37 -6.30
CA GLY A 26 16.84 27.46 -7.27
C GLY A 26 17.94 26.58 -6.68
N ILE A 27 18.85 27.16 -5.87
CA ILE A 27 19.91 26.40 -5.18
C ILE A 27 19.32 25.41 -4.17
N VAL A 28 18.37 25.86 -3.35
CA VAL A 28 17.71 24.99 -2.36
C VAL A 28 16.94 23.86 -3.04
N ALA A 29 16.21 24.17 -4.11
CA ALA A 29 15.49 23.17 -4.91
C ALA A 29 16.44 22.13 -5.51
N ALA A 30 17.59 22.54 -6.07
CA ALA A 30 18.57 21.63 -6.67
C ALA A 30 19.14 20.63 -5.65
N ILE A 31 19.26 21.00 -4.37
CA ILE A 31 19.75 20.11 -3.31
C ILE A 31 18.64 19.19 -2.78
N LEU A 32 17.40 19.69 -2.67
CA LEU A 32 16.29 18.94 -2.08
C LEU A 32 15.61 17.98 -3.06
N LEU A 33 15.50 18.35 -4.34
CA LEU A 33 14.84 17.53 -5.36
C LEU A 33 15.38 16.09 -5.45
N PRO A 34 16.70 15.84 -5.50
CA PRO A 34 17.21 14.47 -5.53
C PRO A 34 16.84 13.65 -4.29
N LYS A 35 16.79 14.29 -3.11
CA LYS A 35 16.42 13.61 -1.86
C LYS A 35 14.93 13.27 -1.79
N LEU A 36 14.06 14.13 -2.35
CA LEU A 36 12.62 13.90 -2.38
C LEU A 36 12.22 12.86 -3.45
N LEU A 37 12.90 12.86 -4.59
CA LEU A 37 12.60 11.93 -5.69
C LEU A 37 13.31 10.58 -5.53
N GLY A 38 14.42 10.52 -4.78
CA GLY A 38 15.29 9.34 -4.69
C GLY A 38 14.87 8.27 -3.68
N ASN A 39 13.90 8.52 -2.78
CA ASN A 39 13.61 7.58 -1.70
C ASN A 39 12.10 7.30 -1.51
N THR A 40 11.48 6.70 -2.53
CA THR A 40 10.09 6.23 -2.47
C THR A 40 9.95 4.87 -1.77
N ASN A 41 11.05 4.20 -1.43
CA ASN A 41 11.06 2.83 -0.90
C ASN A 41 10.36 2.68 0.46
N PRO A 42 10.55 3.59 1.46
CA PRO A 42 9.80 3.53 2.71
C PRO A 42 8.29 3.75 2.50
N ALA A 43 7.90 4.61 1.54
CA ALA A 43 6.50 4.84 1.22
C ALA A 43 5.86 3.59 0.59
N LYS A 44 6.57 2.91 -0.33
CA LYS A 44 6.13 1.62 -0.89
C LYS A 44 6.02 0.54 0.18
N ALA A 45 7.01 0.41 1.06
CA ALA A 45 6.98 -0.53 2.18
C ALA A 45 5.75 -0.30 3.08
N THR A 46 5.46 0.95 3.43
CA THR A 46 4.28 1.33 4.22
C THR A 46 2.98 1.02 3.47
N LEU A 47 2.93 1.28 2.16
CA LEU A 47 1.78 0.94 1.32
C LEU A 47 1.51 -0.57 1.37
N LEU A 48 2.51 -1.42 1.16
CA LEU A 48 2.37 -2.88 1.19
C LEU A 48 1.85 -3.37 2.55
N SER A 49 2.43 -2.89 3.64
CA SER A 49 2.02 -3.26 4.99
C SER A 49 0.57 -2.84 5.31
N ARG A 50 0.21 -1.59 5.03
CA ARG A 50 -1.15 -1.07 5.25
C ARG A 50 -2.19 -1.78 4.40
N THR A 51 -1.90 -1.99 3.11
CA THR A 51 -2.81 -2.68 2.21
C THR A 51 -3.02 -4.13 2.65
N SER A 52 -1.96 -4.83 3.10
CA SER A 52 -2.07 -6.18 3.65
C SER A 52 -2.99 -6.24 4.87
N THR A 53 -2.82 -5.32 5.81
CA THR A 53 -3.70 -5.23 6.99
C THR A 53 -5.15 -4.94 6.61
N SER A 54 -5.37 -4.02 5.68
CA SER A 54 -6.72 -3.69 5.19
C SER A 54 -7.38 -4.86 4.46
N MET A 55 -6.62 -5.65 3.69
CA MET A 55 -7.12 -6.87 3.04
C MET A 55 -7.62 -7.88 4.07
N VAL A 56 -6.83 -8.14 5.12
CA VAL A 56 -7.21 -9.10 6.17
C VAL A 56 -8.43 -8.61 6.94
N GLN A 57 -8.48 -7.33 7.29
CA GLN A 57 -9.65 -6.75 7.97
C GLN A 57 -10.92 -6.90 7.11
N ALA A 58 -10.82 -6.61 5.81
CA ALA A 58 -11.93 -6.76 4.87
C ALA A 58 -12.39 -8.23 4.75
N ILE A 59 -11.46 -9.18 4.67
CA ILE A 59 -11.77 -10.63 4.66
C ILE A 59 -12.51 -11.03 5.93
N ASN A 60 -12.03 -10.60 7.10
CA ASN A 60 -12.65 -10.92 8.39
C ASN A 60 -14.06 -10.33 8.49
N LEU A 61 -14.29 -9.09 8.05
CA LEU A 61 -15.61 -8.47 8.05
C LEU A 61 -16.59 -9.22 7.13
N ILE A 62 -16.17 -9.57 5.92
CA ILE A 62 -17.00 -10.33 4.98
C ILE A 62 -17.32 -11.71 5.55
N ALA A 63 -16.32 -12.40 6.10
CA ALA A 63 -16.49 -13.72 6.68
C ALA A 63 -17.47 -13.71 7.87
N MET A 64 -17.34 -12.72 8.76
CA MET A 64 -18.19 -12.55 9.93
C MET A 64 -19.65 -12.25 9.52
N GLU A 65 -19.88 -11.30 8.62
CA GLU A 65 -21.22 -10.94 8.16
C GLU A 65 -21.92 -12.04 7.35
N CYS A 66 -21.14 -12.82 6.61
CA CYS A 66 -21.68 -13.91 5.80
C CYS A 66 -21.74 -15.25 6.55
N GLY A 67 -21.24 -15.33 7.78
CA GLY A 67 -21.20 -16.55 8.58
C GLY A 67 -20.39 -17.66 7.94
N VAL A 68 -19.23 -17.32 7.36
CA VAL A 68 -18.37 -18.25 6.64
C VAL A 68 -16.93 -18.18 7.14
N SER A 69 -16.12 -19.20 6.78
CA SER A 69 -14.69 -19.19 7.07
C SER A 69 -13.94 -18.12 6.27
N THR A 70 -12.83 -17.62 6.80
CA THR A 70 -11.88 -16.71 6.13
C THR A 70 -11.04 -17.38 5.05
N THR A 71 -11.30 -18.66 4.73
CA THR A 71 -10.56 -19.42 3.71
C THR A 71 -10.62 -18.72 2.35
N ILE A 72 -9.46 -18.45 1.77
CA ILE A 72 -9.36 -17.71 0.50
C ILE A 72 -9.82 -18.58 -0.66
N ASN A 73 -9.25 -19.78 -0.78
CA ASN A 73 -9.62 -20.74 -1.83
C ASN A 73 -10.70 -21.68 -1.32
N GLY A 74 -11.76 -21.87 -2.11
CA GLY A 74 -12.88 -22.72 -1.73
C GLY A 74 -13.92 -22.05 -0.83
N SER A 75 -13.86 -20.73 -0.63
CA SER A 75 -14.94 -19.95 -0.01
C SER A 75 -16.22 -20.04 -0.86
N VAL A 76 -17.38 -20.04 -0.20
CA VAL A 76 -18.70 -20.03 -0.86
C VAL A 76 -19.19 -18.60 -1.19
N ILE A 77 -18.42 -17.58 -0.87
CA ILE A 77 -18.78 -16.17 -1.13
C ILE A 77 -18.57 -15.81 -2.60
N PRO A 78 -17.41 -16.14 -3.23
CA PRO A 78 -17.15 -15.75 -4.60
C PRO A 78 -18.07 -16.42 -5.61
N ALA A 79 -18.35 -15.75 -6.72
CA ALA A 79 -18.97 -16.34 -7.90
C ALA A 79 -18.04 -17.39 -8.53
N GLY A 80 -18.61 -18.32 -9.30
CA GLY A 80 -17.88 -19.46 -9.85
C GLY A 80 -16.56 -19.11 -10.53
N GLY A 81 -15.50 -19.84 -10.20
CA GLY A 81 -14.16 -19.66 -10.72
C GLY A 81 -13.33 -18.54 -10.07
N LYS A 82 -13.90 -17.80 -9.11
CA LYS A 82 -13.22 -16.75 -8.35
C LYS A 82 -12.91 -17.20 -6.92
N ASN A 83 -11.98 -16.50 -6.27
CA ASN A 83 -11.65 -16.71 -4.87
C ASN A 83 -12.01 -15.47 -4.02
N LEU A 84 -11.84 -15.55 -2.72
CA LEU A 84 -12.19 -14.46 -1.82
C LEU A 84 -11.31 -13.20 -2.03
N ALA A 85 -10.10 -13.35 -2.57
CA ALA A 85 -9.26 -12.20 -2.93
C ALA A 85 -9.87 -11.42 -4.12
N ASP A 86 -10.48 -12.10 -5.10
CA ASP A 86 -11.16 -11.43 -6.21
C ASP A 86 -12.32 -10.57 -5.70
N VAL A 87 -13.01 -10.99 -4.63
CA VAL A 87 -14.07 -10.21 -3.99
C VAL A 87 -13.54 -8.92 -3.40
N LEU A 88 -12.33 -8.91 -2.82
CA LEU A 88 -11.70 -7.69 -2.31
C LEU A 88 -11.41 -6.67 -3.41
N PHE A 89 -11.05 -7.13 -4.59
CA PHE A 89 -10.57 -6.29 -5.67
C PHE A 89 -11.67 -5.89 -6.65
N GLU A 90 -12.55 -6.81 -6.99
CA GLU A 90 -13.66 -6.59 -7.93
C GLU A 90 -14.97 -6.14 -7.23
N GLY A 91 -15.07 -6.42 -5.93
CA GLY A 91 -16.25 -6.09 -5.13
C GLY A 91 -17.43 -7.01 -5.42
N GLU A 92 -18.64 -6.46 -5.37
CA GLU A 92 -19.90 -7.20 -5.47
C GLU A 92 -20.02 -8.01 -6.76
N SER A 93 -19.40 -7.58 -7.85
CA SER A 93 -19.41 -8.32 -9.12
C SER A 93 -18.73 -9.69 -9.05
N ALA A 94 -17.83 -9.87 -8.08
CA ALA A 94 -17.18 -11.14 -7.82
C ALA A 94 -17.92 -12.01 -6.78
N VAL A 95 -19.03 -11.53 -6.21
CA VAL A 95 -19.79 -12.21 -5.16
C VAL A 95 -20.92 -13.05 -5.78
N ALA A 96 -21.08 -14.27 -5.30
CA ALA A 96 -22.20 -15.13 -5.69
C ALA A 96 -23.55 -14.45 -5.35
N PRO A 97 -24.58 -14.52 -6.21
CA PRO A 97 -25.85 -13.84 -6.01
C PRO A 97 -26.50 -14.11 -4.64
N ALA A 98 -26.41 -15.35 -4.16
CA ALA A 98 -26.93 -15.76 -2.85
C ALA A 98 -26.21 -15.12 -1.65
N LYS A 99 -25.01 -14.54 -1.85
CA LYS A 99 -24.17 -13.92 -0.81
C LYS A 99 -24.05 -12.39 -0.92
N GLN A 100 -24.63 -11.78 -1.94
CA GLN A 100 -24.56 -10.32 -2.13
C GLN A 100 -25.18 -9.55 -0.98
N SER A 101 -26.27 -10.04 -0.38
CA SER A 101 -26.92 -9.36 0.75
C SER A 101 -26.02 -9.26 1.99
N CYS A 102 -25.29 -10.32 2.34
CA CYS A 102 -24.35 -10.28 3.47
C CYS A 102 -23.10 -9.46 3.12
N TYR A 103 -22.59 -9.55 1.88
CA TYR A 103 -21.47 -8.72 1.43
C TYR A 103 -21.78 -7.22 1.55
N ARG A 104 -22.98 -6.79 1.14
CA ARG A 104 -23.40 -5.36 1.29
C ARG A 104 -23.47 -4.94 2.76
N ARG A 105 -23.92 -5.82 3.67
CA ARG A 105 -23.93 -5.53 5.12
C ARG A 105 -22.53 -5.42 5.70
N ALA A 106 -21.56 -6.19 5.19
CA ALA A 106 -20.17 -6.06 5.61
C ALA A 106 -19.58 -4.68 5.31
N GLY A 107 -20.17 -3.92 4.37
CA GLY A 107 -19.77 -2.55 4.06
C GLY A 107 -18.37 -2.42 3.49
N VAL A 108 -17.78 -3.51 3.00
CA VAL A 108 -16.43 -3.51 2.43
C VAL A 108 -16.48 -2.92 1.03
N LEU A 109 -15.68 -1.89 0.81
CA LEU A 109 -15.50 -1.28 -0.51
C LEU A 109 -14.37 -1.99 -1.27
N PRO A 110 -14.48 -2.15 -2.60
CA PRO A 110 -13.40 -2.66 -3.43
C PRO A 110 -12.13 -1.82 -3.28
N MET A 111 -10.98 -2.48 -3.15
CA MET A 111 -9.69 -1.84 -2.90
C MET A 111 -9.06 -1.25 -4.17
N ARG A 112 -9.83 -0.53 -4.98
CA ARG A 112 -9.41 -0.03 -6.31
C ARG A 112 -8.36 1.07 -6.25
N ASP A 113 -8.29 1.83 -5.17
CA ASP A 113 -7.33 2.92 -5.01
C ASP A 113 -5.91 2.42 -4.70
N SER A 114 -5.81 1.24 -4.11
CA SER A 114 -4.52 0.64 -3.69
C SER A 114 -4.09 -0.52 -4.58
N VAL A 115 -5.01 -1.07 -5.39
CA VAL A 115 -4.82 -2.29 -6.17
C VAL A 115 -5.17 -2.02 -7.62
N ALA A 116 -4.25 -2.36 -8.53
CA ALA A 116 -4.46 -2.28 -9.97
C ALA A 116 -4.55 -3.69 -10.58
N ARG A 117 -5.21 -3.80 -11.72
CA ARG A 117 -5.23 -5.05 -12.48
C ARG A 117 -4.01 -5.11 -13.40
N ALA A 118 -3.25 -6.21 -13.34
CA ALA A 118 -2.11 -6.48 -14.18
C ALA A 118 -2.30 -7.83 -14.91
N GLY A 119 -2.71 -7.77 -16.17
CA GLY A 119 -3.04 -8.96 -16.95
C GLY A 119 -4.17 -9.77 -16.29
N THR A 120 -3.88 -11.00 -15.91
CA THR A 120 -4.83 -11.90 -15.20
C THR A 120 -4.74 -11.79 -13.67
N GLY A 121 -3.78 -11.02 -13.13
CA GLY A 121 -3.52 -10.87 -11.70
C GLY A 121 -3.81 -9.47 -11.19
N TRP A 122 -3.35 -9.24 -9.98
CA TRP A 122 -3.50 -7.98 -9.25
C TRP A 122 -2.16 -7.45 -8.78
N GLU A 123 -2.02 -6.13 -8.68
CA GLU A 123 -0.83 -5.44 -8.23
C GLU A 123 -1.15 -4.40 -7.15
N VAL A 124 -0.22 -4.23 -6.22
CA VAL A 124 -0.21 -3.15 -5.23
C VAL A 124 1.10 -2.39 -5.36
N GLY A 125 1.02 -1.11 -5.68
CA GLY A 125 2.22 -0.27 -5.85
C GLY A 125 3.20 -0.75 -6.93
N GLY A 126 2.69 -1.48 -7.95
CA GLY A 126 3.48 -2.07 -9.03
C GLY A 126 4.08 -3.45 -8.69
N PHE A 127 3.66 -4.08 -7.59
CA PHE A 127 4.10 -5.43 -7.21
C PHE A 127 2.95 -6.42 -7.34
N PRO A 128 3.12 -7.52 -8.10
CA PRO A 128 2.12 -8.57 -8.20
C PRO A 128 1.77 -9.12 -6.81
N VAL A 129 0.47 -9.20 -6.50
CA VAL A 129 -0.05 -9.66 -5.21
C VAL A 129 -0.81 -10.95 -5.34
N THR A 130 -0.57 -11.87 -4.40
CA THR A 130 -1.33 -13.11 -4.21
C THR A 130 -1.81 -13.21 -2.77
N VAL A 131 -3.04 -13.65 -2.58
CA VAL A 131 -3.64 -13.87 -1.26
C VAL A 131 -4.00 -15.34 -1.13
N SER A 132 -3.60 -15.96 -0.01
CA SER A 132 -3.80 -17.39 0.24
C SER A 132 -4.00 -17.67 1.73
N GLY A 133 -4.30 -18.93 2.08
CA GLY A 133 -4.49 -19.33 3.48
C GLY A 133 -5.88 -19.00 4.00
N GLY A 134 -5.98 -18.62 5.26
CA GLY A 134 -7.23 -18.40 5.99
C GLY A 134 -7.81 -19.68 6.61
N GLY A 135 -9.01 -19.60 7.17
CA GLY A 135 -9.61 -20.69 7.91
C GLY A 135 -8.93 -20.90 9.27
N SER A 136 -8.33 -22.05 9.48
CA SER A 136 -7.53 -22.36 10.68
C SER A 136 -6.07 -21.89 10.59
N SER A 137 -5.62 -21.40 9.46
CA SER A 137 -4.27 -20.85 9.23
C SER A 137 -4.31 -19.34 9.02
N LYS A 138 -3.15 -18.69 9.17
CA LYS A 138 -3.02 -17.24 8.90
C LYS A 138 -3.31 -16.96 7.43
N ILE A 139 -3.84 -15.78 7.15
CA ILE A 139 -3.96 -15.25 5.79
C ILE A 139 -2.58 -14.77 5.36
N SER A 140 -2.12 -15.27 4.23
CA SER A 140 -0.81 -14.94 3.65
C SER A 140 -1.00 -14.06 2.42
N ILE A 141 -0.39 -12.86 2.46
CA ILE A 141 -0.41 -11.90 1.36
C ILE A 141 1.02 -11.75 0.86
N SER A 142 1.27 -12.22 -0.34
CA SER A 142 2.60 -12.26 -0.95
C SER A 142 2.71 -11.28 -2.10
N TYR A 143 3.78 -10.50 -2.09
CA TYR A 143 4.15 -9.55 -3.14
C TYR A 143 5.39 -10.07 -3.85
N ALA A 144 5.31 -10.27 -5.15
CA ALA A 144 6.43 -10.73 -5.96
C ALA A 144 7.26 -9.56 -6.49
N ASN A 145 8.53 -9.83 -6.81
CA ASN A 145 9.46 -8.89 -7.43
C ASN A 145 9.68 -7.59 -6.62
N VAL A 146 9.68 -7.68 -5.30
CA VAL A 146 9.92 -6.53 -4.41
C VAL A 146 11.42 -6.28 -4.27
N PRO A 147 11.94 -5.08 -4.62
CA PRO A 147 13.35 -4.75 -4.44
C PRO A 147 13.81 -4.82 -2.98
N ASN A 148 15.04 -5.21 -2.73
CA ASN A 148 15.64 -5.30 -1.40
C ASN A 148 15.48 -4.02 -0.58
N GLU A 149 15.56 -2.86 -1.24
CA GLU A 149 15.41 -1.53 -0.63
C GLU A 149 13.98 -1.26 -0.12
N VAL A 150 12.98 -2.00 -0.62
CA VAL A 150 11.59 -1.95 -0.14
C VAL A 150 11.35 -3.04 0.92
N VAL A 151 11.95 -4.23 0.72
CA VAL A 151 11.79 -5.36 1.67
C VAL A 151 12.37 -5.02 3.03
N LEU A 152 13.55 -4.37 3.09
CA LEU A 152 14.21 -4.01 4.34
C LEU A 152 13.32 -3.12 5.24
N PRO A 153 12.83 -1.95 4.81
CA PRO A 153 11.95 -1.14 5.64
C PRO A 153 10.58 -1.79 5.90
N ALA A 154 10.12 -2.72 5.05
CA ALA A 154 8.89 -3.46 5.26
C ALA A 154 9.02 -4.53 6.35
N ALA A 155 10.17 -5.20 6.44
CA ALA A 155 10.45 -6.25 7.43
C ALA A 155 10.92 -5.68 8.78
N GLN A 156 11.61 -4.54 8.78
CA GLN A 156 12.26 -3.93 9.95
C GLN A 156 11.34 -3.77 11.18
N PRO A 157 10.08 -3.36 11.08
CA PRO A 157 9.18 -3.26 12.24
C PRO A 157 8.91 -4.59 12.95
N TYR A 158 9.12 -5.71 12.25
CA TYR A 158 8.82 -7.07 12.73
C TYR A 158 10.07 -7.87 13.12
N THR A 159 11.27 -7.34 12.86
CA THR A 159 12.55 -8.02 13.00
C THR A 159 13.56 -7.19 13.79
N ALA A 160 13.19 -6.76 14.98
CA ALA A 160 14.08 -6.18 16.03
C ALA A 160 15.24 -5.28 15.53
N GLY A 161 14.96 -4.33 14.61
CA GLY A 161 15.96 -3.34 14.20
C GLY A 161 16.99 -3.84 13.17
N MET A 162 16.65 -4.80 12.36
CA MET A 162 17.47 -5.31 11.25
C MET A 162 18.04 -4.18 10.39
N ILE A 163 19.34 -4.17 10.18
CA ILE A 163 20.04 -3.20 9.33
C ILE A 163 20.25 -3.75 7.92
N GLN A 164 20.39 -5.08 7.80
CA GLN A 164 20.57 -5.79 6.55
C GLN A 164 19.64 -6.99 6.48
N LEU A 165 19.17 -7.33 5.27
CA LEU A 165 18.37 -8.52 5.07
C LEU A 165 19.28 -9.76 5.16
N ALA A 166 18.83 -10.76 5.92
CA ALA A 166 19.39 -12.11 5.83
C ALA A 166 19.18 -12.70 4.42
N ALA A 167 19.78 -13.86 4.13
CA ALA A 167 19.61 -14.53 2.85
C ALA A 167 18.13 -14.77 2.51
N SER A 168 17.35 -15.22 3.50
CA SER A 168 15.88 -15.32 3.46
C SER A 168 15.37 -15.35 4.89
N ASP A 169 14.09 -15.04 5.08
CA ASP A 169 13.35 -15.32 6.31
C ASP A 169 12.00 -15.95 5.96
N THR A 170 11.87 -17.22 6.25
CA THR A 170 10.65 -18.01 6.05
C THR A 170 10.05 -18.51 7.37
N THR A 171 10.66 -18.17 8.48
CA THR A 171 10.33 -18.68 9.82
C THR A 171 9.54 -17.68 10.67
N SER A 172 9.62 -16.39 10.35
CA SER A 172 8.86 -15.36 11.06
C SER A 172 7.35 -15.59 10.95
N ASP A 173 6.66 -15.37 12.05
CA ASP A 173 5.20 -15.54 12.15
C ASP A 173 4.39 -14.42 11.49
N VAL A 174 5.02 -13.30 11.15
CA VAL A 174 4.31 -12.11 10.64
C VAL A 174 4.80 -11.69 9.27
N VAL A 175 6.12 -11.62 9.06
CA VAL A 175 6.73 -11.19 7.78
C VAL A 175 7.80 -12.17 7.37
N ASN A 176 7.68 -12.68 6.16
CA ASN A 176 8.67 -13.54 5.54
C ASN A 176 9.17 -12.92 4.24
N TYR A 177 10.38 -13.26 3.84
CA TYR A 177 10.90 -12.92 2.52
C TYR A 177 11.76 -14.05 1.95
N SER A 178 11.70 -14.22 0.63
CA SER A 178 12.44 -15.26 -0.09
C SER A 178 13.93 -14.95 -0.21
N VAL A 179 14.69 -15.92 -0.70
CA VAL A 179 16.04 -15.68 -1.24
C VAL A 179 15.96 -14.65 -2.37
N GLU A 180 17.02 -13.85 -2.47
CA GLU A 180 17.13 -12.84 -3.52
C GLU A 180 17.31 -13.48 -4.91
N SER A 181 16.62 -12.92 -5.89
CA SER A 181 16.77 -13.26 -7.29
C SER A 181 16.77 -11.99 -8.13
N GLY A 182 17.92 -11.65 -8.73
CA GLY A 182 18.05 -10.45 -9.57
C GLY A 182 17.75 -9.13 -8.85
N GLY A 183 18.14 -8.99 -7.58
CA GLY A 183 17.90 -7.79 -6.78
C GLY A 183 16.51 -7.71 -6.14
N ASN A 184 15.65 -8.70 -6.40
CA ASN A 184 14.27 -8.73 -5.93
C ASN A 184 13.99 -9.94 -5.05
N ARG A 185 12.94 -9.85 -4.24
CA ARG A 185 12.44 -10.92 -3.35
C ARG A 185 10.92 -11.03 -3.41
N THR A 186 10.39 -12.14 -2.93
CA THR A 186 8.98 -12.25 -2.58
C THR A 186 8.83 -11.87 -1.11
N LEU A 187 8.03 -10.86 -0.82
CA LEU A 187 7.68 -10.41 0.53
C LEU A 187 6.31 -10.96 0.90
N THR A 188 6.18 -11.63 2.03
CA THR A 188 4.91 -12.24 2.49
C THR A 188 4.56 -11.77 3.88
N TYR A 189 3.35 -11.22 4.03
CA TYR A 189 2.71 -10.92 5.32
C TYR A 189 1.79 -12.07 5.71
N LYS A 190 1.93 -12.59 6.94
CA LYS A 190 1.07 -13.61 7.55
C LYS A 190 0.27 -12.96 8.68
N LEU A 191 -1.00 -12.74 8.46
CA LEU A 191 -1.88 -11.98 9.37
C LEU A 191 -3.11 -12.81 9.76
N ASN A 192 -3.72 -12.48 10.91
CA ASN A 192 -4.96 -13.09 11.42
C ASN A 192 -6.14 -12.14 11.24
#